data_ccb2d646afb491890bb427cfab75e8f2
#
_entry.id   ccb2d646afb491890bb427cfab75e8f2
#
_cell.length_a   1.000
_cell.length_b   1.000
_cell.length_c   1.000
_cell.angle_alpha   90.00
_cell.angle_beta   90.00
_cell.angle_gamma   90.00
#
_symmetry.space_group_name_H-M   'P 1'
#
loop_
_entity.id
_entity.type
_entity.pdbx_description
1 polymer ?
#
loop_
_entity_poly.entity_id
_entity_poly.type
_entity_poly.pdbx_seq_one_letter_code
_entity_poly.pdbx_strand_id
1 'polypeptide(L)'
;QSIIIVNSFNQGTIHHSHFTIHQSPNMFGTIFDIVHFAIHDGPGIRQTIFFKGCPLSCWWCHNPESRSAEIQLLDKEETLDGIKISDKETIGKRYSIEEVMTEINKDIVFFEESGGGVTLSGGEPLQQHEFAFELLKECRKMEINTCVDTTGNVSAGILSNIASYTDLFLYDLKHIDDAQHIKYTGVSNKQILSNLKLLDEL
;
A
#
# COMPACT_ATOMS: atom_id res chain seq x y z
N GLN A 1 -12.85 10.68 3.40
CA GLN A 1 -11.93 11.84 3.46
C GLN A 1 -10.63 11.35 4.07
N SER A 2 -9.55 11.38 3.29
CA SER A 2 -8.24 10.93 3.76
C SER A 2 -7.60 12.00 4.64
N ILE A 3 -6.98 11.59 5.74
CA ILE A 3 -6.20 12.44 6.64
C ILE A 3 -4.74 12.19 6.32
N ILE A 4 -3.96 13.25 6.12
CA ILE A 4 -2.53 13.15 5.85
C ILE A 4 -1.78 13.32 7.17
N ILE A 5 -0.94 12.34 7.52
CA ILE A 5 -0.06 12.39 8.69
C ILE A 5 1.37 12.25 8.20
N VAL A 6 2.19 13.24 8.50
CA VAL A 6 3.61 13.25 8.17
C VAL A 6 4.41 12.82 9.39
N ASN A 7 5.15 11.72 9.27
CA ASN A 7 6.08 11.30 10.31
C ASN A 7 7.39 12.09 10.18
N SER A 8 7.68 12.94 11.14
CA SER A 8 8.97 13.63 11.24
C SER A 8 10.00 12.77 11.99
N PHE A 9 10.25 11.54 11.56
CA PHE A 9 11.37 10.77 12.08
C PHE A 9 12.69 11.42 11.61
N ASN A 10 13.50 11.80 12.58
CA ASN A 10 14.80 12.45 12.45
C ASN A 10 15.68 11.67 11.44
N GLN A 11 16.08 12.32 10.34
CA GLN A 11 17.04 11.80 9.37
C GLN A 11 18.42 11.72 10.05
N GLY A 12 18.66 10.61 10.74
CA GLY A 12 20.01 10.27 11.20
C GLY A 12 20.85 9.90 9.97
N THR A 13 21.97 10.59 9.80
CA THR A 13 22.96 10.41 8.73
C THR A 13 23.37 8.94 8.61
N ILE A 14 22.97 8.27 7.54
CA ILE A 14 23.36 6.89 7.25
C ILE A 14 24.62 6.92 6.36
N HIS A 15 25.71 6.34 6.85
CA HIS A 15 26.93 6.14 6.09
C HIS A 15 26.72 5.06 4.99
N HIS A 16 27.09 5.40 3.76
CA HIS A 16 27.15 4.46 2.63
C HIS A 16 28.09 3.29 2.93
N SER A 17 27.55 2.11 3.12
CA SER A 17 28.27 0.85 3.08
C SER A 17 27.72 -0.03 1.98
N HIS A 18 28.59 -0.63 1.19
CA HIS A 18 28.24 -1.58 0.11
C HIS A 18 27.23 -2.62 0.61
N PHE A 19 26.10 -2.68 -0.07
CA PHE A 19 24.95 -3.42 0.36
C PHE A 19 24.94 -4.83 -0.19
N THR A 20 25.04 -5.82 0.70
CA THR A 20 24.71 -7.21 0.39
C THR A 20 23.25 -7.42 0.78
N ILE A 21 22.39 -7.75 -0.19
CA ILE A 21 20.99 -8.11 0.07
C ILE A 21 21.01 -9.34 1.00
N HIS A 22 20.72 -9.12 2.28
CA HIS A 22 20.40 -10.22 3.18
C HIS A 22 19.05 -10.77 2.75
N GLN A 23 19.06 -11.87 2.03
CA GLN A 23 17.87 -12.60 1.61
C GLN A 23 17.07 -13.00 2.85
N SER A 24 15.96 -12.30 3.11
CA SER A 24 14.88 -12.89 3.90
C SER A 24 14.30 -14.03 3.07
N PRO A 25 14.36 -15.28 3.53
CA PRO A 25 14.03 -16.42 2.69
C PRO A 25 12.54 -16.39 2.33
N ASN A 26 12.26 -16.26 1.04
CA ASN A 26 10.96 -16.54 0.41
C ASN A 26 9.72 -15.77 0.95
N MET A 27 9.85 -14.49 1.26
CA MET A 27 8.66 -13.67 1.56
C MET A 27 8.01 -13.19 0.26
N PHE A 28 6.70 -13.43 0.13
CA PHE A 28 5.91 -13.02 -1.02
C PHE A 28 4.70 -12.20 -0.60
N GLY A 29 4.43 -11.13 -1.35
CA GLY A 29 3.17 -10.38 -1.28
C GLY A 29 2.28 -10.68 -2.49
N THR A 30 0.97 -10.65 -2.28
CA THR A 30 -0.01 -10.70 -3.37
C THR A 30 -0.38 -9.28 -3.75
N ILE A 31 0.04 -8.87 -4.94
CA ILE A 31 -0.15 -7.53 -5.50
C ILE A 31 -1.05 -7.67 -6.72
N PHE A 32 -2.03 -6.77 -6.88
CA PHE A 32 -2.90 -6.83 -8.05
C PHE A 32 -2.48 -5.83 -9.13
N ASP A 33 -1.80 -4.75 -8.76
CA ASP A 33 -1.31 -3.78 -9.73
C ASP A 33 -0.06 -3.04 -9.21
N ILE A 34 0.77 -2.56 -10.13
CA ILE A 34 1.88 -1.65 -9.88
C ILE A 34 1.75 -0.50 -10.88
N VAL A 35 1.34 0.67 -10.38
CA VAL A 35 1.09 1.85 -11.19
C VAL A 35 2.28 2.79 -11.12
N HIS A 36 2.88 3.06 -12.30
CA HIS A 36 3.94 4.03 -12.46
C HIS A 36 3.36 5.45 -12.65
N PHE A 37 4.10 6.47 -12.25
CA PHE A 37 3.76 7.90 -12.45
C PHE A 37 2.45 8.34 -11.81
N ALA A 38 2.08 7.75 -10.67
CA ALA A 38 0.93 8.20 -9.87
C ALA A 38 1.19 9.61 -9.31
N ILE A 39 0.20 10.50 -9.43
CA ILE A 39 0.29 11.92 -8.99
C ILE A 39 -0.74 12.26 -7.92
N HIS A 40 -1.56 11.29 -7.47
CA HIS A 40 -2.62 11.50 -6.49
C HIS A 40 -2.41 10.70 -5.20
N ASP A 41 -1.38 9.86 -5.14
CA ASP A 41 -1.13 8.92 -4.05
C ASP A 41 -0.02 9.41 -3.09
N GLY A 42 0.08 10.73 -2.92
CA GLY A 42 1.06 11.42 -2.09
C GLY A 42 1.82 12.50 -2.87
N PRO A 43 2.82 13.15 -2.25
CA PRO A 43 3.60 14.20 -2.90
C PRO A 43 4.53 13.66 -4.00
N GLY A 44 4.75 14.48 -5.02
CA GLY A 44 5.63 14.16 -6.15
C GLY A 44 5.07 13.09 -7.09
N ILE A 45 5.94 12.57 -7.97
CA ILE A 45 5.63 11.43 -8.83
C ILE A 45 5.91 10.14 -8.06
N ARG A 46 4.93 9.24 -8.00
CA ARG A 46 5.05 8.04 -7.19
C ARG A 46 4.83 6.77 -8.01
N GLN A 47 5.39 5.68 -7.52
CA GLN A 47 4.96 4.36 -7.92
C GLN A 47 4.04 3.79 -6.84
N THR A 48 2.82 3.41 -7.22
CA THR A 48 1.84 2.87 -6.28
C THR A 48 1.75 1.36 -6.42
N ILE A 49 2.01 0.66 -5.32
CA ILE A 49 1.94 -0.79 -5.22
C ILE A 49 0.60 -1.16 -4.60
N PHE A 50 -0.29 -1.77 -5.38
CA PHE A 50 -1.64 -2.12 -4.97
C PHE A 50 -1.72 -3.56 -4.46
N PHE A 51 -1.88 -3.71 -3.15
CA PHE A 51 -1.97 -5.00 -2.45
C PHE A 51 -3.36 -5.62 -2.57
N LYS A 52 -3.44 -6.94 -2.57
CA LYS A 52 -4.69 -7.69 -2.41
C LYS A 52 -4.98 -7.99 -0.95
N GLY A 53 -6.28 -8.12 -0.65
CA GLY A 53 -6.82 -8.33 0.68
C GLY A 53 -7.25 -7.02 1.34
N CYS A 54 -8.51 -6.95 1.74
CA CYS A 54 -9.04 -5.85 2.52
C CYS A 54 -10.05 -6.40 3.54
N PRO A 55 -9.95 -6.04 4.82
CA PRO A 55 -10.91 -6.47 5.83
C PRO A 55 -12.23 -5.71 5.74
N LEU A 56 -12.25 -4.59 4.99
CA LEU A 56 -13.42 -3.77 4.79
C LEU A 56 -14.21 -4.22 3.56
N SER A 57 -15.53 -3.95 3.60
CA SER A 57 -16.47 -4.20 2.50
C SER A 57 -17.21 -2.92 2.09
N CYS A 58 -16.46 -1.85 1.88
CA CYS A 58 -17.01 -0.53 1.56
C CYS A 58 -18.00 -0.59 0.39
N TRP A 59 -19.17 0.05 0.52
CA TRP A 59 -20.17 0.12 -0.53
C TRP A 59 -19.69 0.90 -1.76
N TRP A 60 -18.72 1.81 -1.59
CA TRP A 60 -18.11 2.63 -2.64
C TRP A 60 -16.66 2.24 -2.94
N CYS A 61 -16.33 0.95 -2.78
CA CYS A 61 -14.97 0.48 -3.06
C CYS A 61 -14.59 0.77 -4.52
N HIS A 62 -13.45 1.44 -4.72
CA HIS A 62 -12.94 1.75 -6.06
C HIS A 62 -12.27 0.53 -6.69
N ASN A 63 -11.71 -0.36 -5.88
CA ASN A 63 -10.99 -1.55 -6.34
C ASN A 63 -11.59 -2.83 -5.72
N PRO A 64 -12.84 -3.20 -6.06
CA PRO A 64 -13.50 -4.36 -5.45
C PRO A 64 -12.77 -5.67 -5.68
N GLU A 65 -12.01 -5.79 -6.76
CA GLU A 65 -11.13 -6.91 -7.10
C GLU A 65 -9.95 -7.07 -6.13
N SER A 66 -9.56 -6.00 -5.44
CA SER A 66 -8.51 -6.05 -4.42
C SER A 66 -8.97 -6.64 -3.08
N ARG A 67 -10.29 -6.78 -2.85
CA ARG A 67 -10.85 -7.20 -1.55
C ARG A 67 -10.46 -8.61 -1.15
N SER A 68 -10.48 -9.54 -2.11
CA SER A 68 -10.00 -10.90 -1.87
C SER A 68 -8.48 -10.92 -1.77
N ALA A 69 -7.92 -11.61 -0.78
CA ALA A 69 -6.49 -11.84 -0.67
C ALA A 69 -5.99 -12.86 -1.71
N GLU A 70 -6.89 -13.66 -2.26
CA GLU A 70 -6.58 -14.72 -3.22
C GLU A 70 -6.40 -14.16 -4.63
N ILE A 71 -5.52 -14.80 -5.41
CA ILE A 71 -5.43 -14.58 -6.85
C ILE A 71 -6.71 -15.09 -7.49
N GLN A 72 -7.35 -14.24 -8.30
CA GLN A 72 -8.64 -14.55 -8.91
C GLN A 72 -8.50 -14.62 -10.43
N LEU A 73 -9.26 -15.52 -11.04
CA LEU A 73 -9.42 -15.61 -12.47
C LEU A 73 -10.83 -15.11 -12.80
N LEU A 74 -10.93 -13.98 -13.47
CA LEU A 74 -12.21 -13.37 -13.86
C LEU A 74 -12.44 -13.53 -15.36
N ASP A 75 -13.67 -13.82 -15.74
CA ASP A 75 -14.07 -13.79 -17.15
C ASP A 75 -14.25 -12.32 -17.57
N LYS A 76 -13.49 -11.89 -18.58
CA LYS A 76 -13.59 -10.57 -19.17
C LYS A 76 -14.30 -10.67 -20.51
N GLU A 77 -15.44 -10.00 -20.63
CA GLU A 77 -16.15 -9.87 -21.91
C GLU A 77 -15.85 -8.49 -22.50
N GLU A 78 -15.26 -8.47 -23.67
CA GLU A 78 -15.11 -7.26 -24.48
C GLU A 78 -15.92 -7.38 -25.75
N THR A 79 -16.49 -6.27 -26.20
CA THR A 79 -17.16 -6.21 -27.50
C THR A 79 -16.32 -5.32 -28.40
N LEU A 80 -15.67 -5.93 -29.40
CA LEU A 80 -14.90 -5.24 -30.40
C LEU A 80 -15.64 -5.39 -31.75
N ASP A 81 -16.01 -4.27 -32.36
CA ASP A 81 -16.74 -4.22 -33.65
C ASP A 81 -18.02 -5.11 -33.69
N GLY A 82 -18.73 -5.20 -32.56
CA GLY A 82 -19.94 -6.02 -32.45
C GLY A 82 -19.70 -7.51 -32.20
N ILE A 83 -18.44 -7.94 -32.10
CA ILE A 83 -18.04 -9.30 -31.79
C ILE A 83 -17.74 -9.41 -30.30
N LYS A 84 -18.42 -10.29 -29.58
CA LYS A 84 -18.10 -10.60 -28.18
C LYS A 84 -16.86 -11.47 -28.11
N ILE A 85 -15.83 -10.96 -27.44
CA ILE A 85 -14.61 -11.70 -27.13
C ILE A 85 -14.64 -11.98 -25.62
N SER A 86 -14.56 -13.26 -25.25
CA SER A 86 -14.42 -13.67 -23.85
C SER A 86 -12.98 -14.06 -23.64
N ASP A 87 -12.32 -13.42 -22.66
CA ASP A 87 -10.97 -13.72 -22.21
C ASP A 87 -10.95 -13.90 -20.69
N LYS A 88 -9.88 -14.46 -20.15
CA LYS A 88 -9.69 -14.63 -18.72
C LYS A 88 -8.60 -13.70 -18.22
N GLU A 89 -8.95 -12.82 -17.30
CA GLU A 89 -8.02 -11.94 -16.64
C GLU A 89 -7.63 -12.47 -15.26
N THR A 90 -6.34 -12.58 -15.00
CA THR A 90 -5.82 -12.95 -13.68
C THR A 90 -5.63 -11.72 -12.83
N ILE A 91 -6.40 -11.58 -11.76
CA ILE A 91 -6.29 -10.47 -10.83
C ILE A 91 -5.41 -10.86 -9.65
N GLY A 92 -4.24 -10.23 -9.61
CA GLY A 92 -3.21 -10.46 -8.60
C GLY A 92 -2.14 -11.44 -9.05
N LYS A 93 -0.95 -11.20 -8.55
CA LYS A 93 0.24 -12.03 -8.75
C LYS A 93 1.06 -12.02 -7.46
N ARG A 94 1.76 -13.10 -7.19
CA ARG A 94 2.75 -13.15 -6.11
C ARG A 94 4.05 -12.51 -6.56
N TYR A 95 4.55 -11.60 -5.75
CA TYR A 95 5.83 -10.93 -5.95
C TYR A 95 6.75 -11.17 -4.75
N SER A 96 8.01 -11.41 -4.99
CA SER A 96 9.06 -11.30 -3.99
C SER A 96 9.42 -9.83 -3.74
N ILE A 97 10.09 -9.53 -2.63
CA ILE A 97 10.63 -8.19 -2.36
C ILE A 97 11.57 -7.74 -3.49
N GLU A 98 12.42 -8.63 -3.98
CA GLU A 98 13.37 -8.34 -5.06
C GLU A 98 12.66 -7.98 -6.38
N GLU A 99 11.59 -8.69 -6.74
CA GLU A 99 10.79 -8.37 -7.93
C GLU A 99 10.16 -6.97 -7.81
N VAL A 100 9.56 -6.63 -6.64
CA VAL A 100 8.97 -5.29 -6.44
C VAL A 100 10.04 -4.21 -6.44
N MET A 101 11.17 -4.42 -5.78
CA MET A 101 12.28 -3.46 -5.80
C MET A 101 12.87 -3.28 -7.20
N THR A 102 12.84 -4.31 -8.04
CA THR A 102 13.24 -4.19 -9.46
C THR A 102 12.29 -3.26 -10.23
N GLU A 103 10.98 -3.34 -9.98
CA GLU A 103 10.01 -2.39 -10.57
C GLU A 103 10.24 -0.96 -10.03
N ILE A 104 10.42 -0.80 -8.71
CA ILE A 104 10.67 0.49 -8.05
C ILE A 104 11.91 1.18 -8.63
N ASN A 105 12.98 0.44 -8.87
CA ASN A 105 14.23 0.97 -9.39
C ASN A 105 14.11 1.62 -10.78
N LYS A 106 13.08 1.27 -11.56
CA LYS A 106 12.84 1.87 -12.89
C LYS A 106 12.47 3.35 -12.79
N ASP A 107 11.89 3.77 -11.66
CA ASP A 107 11.30 5.11 -11.49
C ASP A 107 12.12 6.03 -10.56
N ILE A 108 13.28 5.59 -10.04
CA ILE A 108 14.09 6.36 -9.07
C ILE A 108 14.38 7.78 -9.55
N VAL A 109 14.75 7.96 -10.82
CA VAL A 109 15.04 9.30 -11.37
C VAL A 109 13.85 10.25 -11.22
N PHE A 110 12.62 9.74 -11.38
CA PHE A 110 11.41 10.54 -11.23
C PHE A 110 11.11 10.85 -9.76
N PHE A 111 11.45 9.96 -8.85
CA PHE A 111 11.32 10.19 -7.41
C PHE A 111 12.26 11.31 -6.96
N GLU A 112 13.52 11.26 -7.36
CA GLU A 112 14.54 12.27 -7.03
C GLU A 112 14.15 13.65 -7.57
N GLU A 113 13.72 13.75 -8.83
CA GLU A 113 13.39 15.03 -9.47
C GLU A 113 12.10 15.65 -8.95
N SER A 114 11.14 14.85 -8.49
CA SER A 114 9.82 15.34 -8.07
C SER A 114 9.63 15.42 -6.54
N GLY A 115 10.55 14.86 -5.76
CA GLY A 115 10.36 14.64 -4.33
C GLY A 115 9.28 13.56 -4.06
N GLY A 116 9.06 12.64 -5.01
CA GLY A 116 8.13 11.54 -4.93
C GLY A 116 8.71 10.29 -4.26
N GLY A 117 8.18 9.12 -4.60
CA GLY A 117 8.65 7.85 -4.04
C GLY A 117 7.66 6.70 -4.23
N VAL A 118 7.56 5.83 -3.25
CA VAL A 118 6.70 4.65 -3.29
C VAL A 118 5.49 4.82 -2.38
N THR A 119 4.31 4.41 -2.86
CA THR A 119 3.08 4.33 -2.07
C THR A 119 2.59 2.89 -2.01
N LEU A 120 2.37 2.39 -0.81
CA LEU A 120 1.69 1.12 -0.58
C LEU A 120 0.20 1.39 -0.39
N SER A 121 -0.64 0.82 -1.25
CA SER A 121 -2.09 1.01 -1.28
C SER A 121 -2.80 -0.28 -1.72
N GLY A 122 -4.00 -0.20 -2.28
CA GLY A 122 -4.74 -1.33 -2.87
C GLY A 122 -6.02 -1.66 -2.14
N GLY A 123 -6.13 -2.88 -1.60
CA GLY A 123 -7.15 -3.25 -0.66
C GLY A 123 -6.84 -2.62 0.70
N GLU A 124 -6.03 -3.31 1.49
CA GLU A 124 -5.43 -2.81 2.73
C GLU A 124 -4.00 -3.38 2.81
N PRO A 125 -2.96 -2.59 2.57
CA PRO A 125 -1.58 -3.10 2.50
C PRO A 125 -1.14 -3.74 3.82
N LEU A 126 -1.67 -3.27 4.95
CA LEU A 126 -1.32 -3.79 6.27
C LEU A 126 -1.95 -5.15 6.59
N GLN A 127 -2.81 -5.69 5.73
CA GLN A 127 -3.20 -7.12 5.81
C GLN A 127 -2.03 -8.05 5.48
N GLN A 128 -1.06 -7.55 4.70
CA GLN A 128 0.19 -8.24 4.39
C GLN A 128 1.36 -7.50 5.07
N HIS A 129 1.20 -7.16 6.35
CA HIS A 129 2.10 -6.26 7.10
C HIS A 129 3.55 -6.72 7.15
N GLU A 130 3.83 -8.02 7.15
CA GLU A 130 5.20 -8.54 7.14
C GLU A 130 5.90 -8.20 5.82
N PHE A 131 5.22 -8.42 4.70
CA PHE A 131 5.74 -8.07 3.38
C PHE A 131 5.84 -6.56 3.19
N ALA A 132 4.82 -5.80 3.61
CA ALA A 132 4.84 -4.34 3.58
C ALA A 132 6.00 -3.77 4.41
N PHE A 133 6.24 -4.30 5.60
CA PHE A 133 7.32 -3.90 6.49
C PHE A 133 8.71 -4.10 5.84
N GLU A 134 8.98 -5.28 5.28
CA GLU A 134 10.26 -5.55 4.62
C GLU A 134 10.44 -4.69 3.36
N LEU A 135 9.38 -4.46 2.59
CA LEU A 135 9.44 -3.58 1.41
C LEU A 135 9.75 -2.13 1.80
N LEU A 136 9.09 -1.59 2.83
CA LEU A 136 9.37 -0.25 3.37
C LEU A 136 10.81 -0.13 3.88
N LYS A 137 11.31 -1.18 4.52
CA LYS A 137 12.70 -1.28 4.97
C LYS A 137 13.70 -1.19 3.81
N GLU A 138 13.44 -1.91 2.71
CA GLU A 138 14.30 -1.84 1.53
C GLU A 138 14.23 -0.45 0.87
N CYS A 139 13.04 0.16 0.77
CA CYS A 139 12.88 1.53 0.29
C CYS A 139 13.70 2.52 1.16
N ARG A 140 13.62 2.41 2.49
CA ARG A 140 14.39 3.26 3.42
C ARG A 140 15.90 3.12 3.24
N LYS A 141 16.41 1.91 2.97
CA LYS A 141 17.85 1.69 2.71
C LYS A 141 18.32 2.39 1.44
N MET A 142 17.44 2.58 0.48
CA MET A 142 17.69 3.28 -0.78
C MET A 142 17.33 4.77 -0.72
N GLU A 143 16.98 5.27 0.47
CA GLU A 143 16.56 6.67 0.69
C GLU A 143 15.33 7.07 -0.15
N ILE A 144 14.49 6.09 -0.53
CA ILE A 144 13.25 6.32 -1.25
C ILE A 144 12.17 6.76 -0.26
N ASN A 145 11.50 7.88 -0.54
CA ASN A 145 10.37 8.35 0.26
C ASN A 145 9.21 7.37 0.21
N THR A 146 8.64 7.06 1.37
CA THR A 146 7.61 6.04 1.53
C THR A 146 6.28 6.64 1.97
N CYS A 147 5.20 6.17 1.37
CA CYS A 147 3.84 6.51 1.75
C CYS A 147 3.04 5.21 1.98
N VAL A 148 2.16 5.21 2.98
CA VAL A 148 1.22 4.11 3.22
C VAL A 148 -0.20 4.66 3.24
N ASP A 149 -0.99 4.23 2.26
CA ASP A 149 -2.42 4.51 2.17
C ASP A 149 -3.19 3.36 2.84
N THR A 150 -3.77 3.65 4.00
CA THR A 150 -4.35 2.63 4.88
C THR A 150 -5.56 3.12 5.63
N THR A 151 -6.47 2.22 5.94
CA THR A 151 -7.55 2.46 6.89
C THR A 151 -7.08 2.38 8.35
N GLY A 152 -5.89 1.83 8.59
CA GLY A 152 -5.37 1.60 9.92
C GLY A 152 -6.09 0.51 10.72
N ASN A 153 -6.86 -0.36 10.09
CA ASN A 153 -7.59 -1.45 10.77
C ASN A 153 -6.67 -2.65 11.05
N VAL A 154 -5.65 -2.42 11.86
CA VAL A 154 -4.66 -3.41 12.31
C VAL A 154 -4.34 -3.23 13.79
N SER A 155 -3.57 -4.15 14.39
CA SER A 155 -3.13 -3.96 15.76
C SER A 155 -2.18 -2.76 15.90
N ALA A 156 -2.18 -2.09 17.05
CA ALA A 156 -1.31 -0.95 17.35
C ALA A 156 0.18 -1.30 17.18
N GLY A 157 0.59 -2.51 17.56
CA GLY A 157 1.98 -2.97 17.41
C GLY A 157 2.41 -3.08 15.94
N ILE A 158 1.53 -3.59 15.06
CA ILE A 158 1.79 -3.62 13.62
C ILE A 158 1.95 -2.19 13.09
N LEU A 159 1.00 -1.31 13.42
CA LEU A 159 1.03 0.07 12.94
C LEU A 159 2.30 0.81 13.38
N SER A 160 2.71 0.67 14.65
CA SER A 160 3.94 1.29 15.17
C SER A 160 5.20 0.79 14.45
N ASN A 161 5.26 -0.51 14.15
CA ASN A 161 6.38 -1.07 13.39
C ASN A 161 6.43 -0.49 11.96
N ILE A 162 5.30 -0.42 11.28
CA ILE A 162 5.17 0.18 9.93
C ILE A 162 5.56 1.67 9.97
N ALA A 163 5.09 2.41 10.99
CA ALA A 163 5.38 3.84 11.15
C ALA A 163 6.88 4.13 11.22
N SER A 164 7.69 3.22 11.77
CA SER A 164 9.15 3.38 11.87
C SER A 164 9.85 3.48 10.49
N TYR A 165 9.21 3.05 9.41
CA TYR A 165 9.76 3.03 8.05
C TYR A 165 8.87 3.79 7.04
N THR A 166 7.89 4.54 7.53
CA THR A 166 6.94 5.30 6.70
C THR A 166 7.14 6.79 6.91
N ASP A 167 7.31 7.54 5.83
CA ASP A 167 7.46 9.00 5.89
C ASP A 167 6.11 9.71 5.91
N LEU A 168 5.10 9.13 5.26
CA LEU A 168 3.77 9.71 5.11
C LEU A 168 2.67 8.66 5.21
N PHE A 169 1.62 8.95 5.96
CA PHE A 169 0.37 8.18 5.90
C PHE A 169 -0.73 8.97 5.19
N LEU A 170 -1.37 8.32 4.22
CA LEU A 170 -2.69 8.68 3.73
C LEU A 170 -3.69 7.84 4.51
N TYR A 171 -4.26 8.44 5.57
CA TYR A 171 -5.09 7.69 6.50
C TYR A 171 -6.56 7.81 6.15
N ASP A 172 -7.20 6.70 5.84
CA ASP A 172 -8.53 6.63 5.31
C ASP A 172 -9.59 6.40 6.42
N LEU A 173 -10.14 7.48 6.96
CA LEU A 173 -11.31 7.41 7.83
C LEU A 173 -12.60 7.41 7.00
N LYS A 174 -13.22 6.24 6.83
CA LYS A 174 -14.40 6.08 5.97
C LYS A 174 -15.68 6.72 6.55
N HIS A 175 -15.86 6.68 7.88
CA HIS A 175 -16.95 7.37 8.58
C HIS A 175 -16.60 7.58 10.05
N ILE A 176 -16.97 8.75 10.64
CA ILE A 176 -16.68 9.06 12.04
C ILE A 176 -17.64 8.35 13.03
N ASP A 177 -18.91 8.21 12.67
CA ASP A 177 -19.90 7.49 13.47
C ASP A 177 -19.70 5.98 13.31
N ASP A 178 -19.54 5.26 14.41
CA ASP A 178 -19.23 3.82 14.42
C ASP A 178 -20.34 2.97 13.80
N ALA A 179 -21.61 3.29 14.08
CA ALA A 179 -22.73 2.52 13.54
C ALA A 179 -22.85 2.67 12.02
N GLN A 180 -22.61 3.88 11.49
CA GLN A 180 -22.57 4.13 10.06
C GLN A 180 -21.31 3.49 9.43
N HIS A 181 -20.17 3.54 10.12
CA HIS A 181 -18.95 2.89 9.65
C HIS A 181 -19.19 1.38 9.49
N ILE A 182 -19.74 0.70 10.51
CA ILE A 182 -20.10 -0.72 10.43
C ILE A 182 -21.08 -0.98 9.28
N LYS A 183 -22.12 -0.14 9.14
CA LYS A 183 -23.12 -0.29 8.09
C LYS A 183 -22.52 -0.26 6.69
N TYR A 184 -21.58 0.65 6.45
CA TYR A 184 -21.05 0.90 5.09
C TYR A 184 -19.77 0.16 4.77
N THR A 185 -19.02 -0.29 5.78
CA THR A 185 -17.72 -0.93 5.59
C THR A 185 -17.62 -2.33 6.16
N GLY A 186 -18.60 -2.73 6.98
CA GLY A 186 -18.62 -4.05 7.64
C GLY A 186 -17.80 -4.13 8.93
N VAL A 187 -17.04 -3.08 9.31
CA VAL A 187 -16.17 -3.09 10.50
C VAL A 187 -16.40 -1.86 11.38
N SER A 188 -16.06 -1.97 12.69
CA SER A 188 -16.07 -0.84 13.63
C SER A 188 -14.88 0.09 13.39
N ASN A 189 -15.09 1.41 13.56
CA ASN A 189 -14.01 2.39 13.44
C ASN A 189 -13.20 2.59 14.74
N LYS A 190 -13.53 1.90 15.83
CA LYS A 190 -12.88 2.11 17.13
C LYS A 190 -11.38 1.88 17.09
N GLN A 191 -10.94 0.78 16.47
CA GLN A 191 -9.51 0.48 16.27
C GLN A 191 -8.86 1.50 15.36
N ILE A 192 -9.54 1.88 14.28
CA ILE A 192 -9.09 2.87 13.30
C ILE A 192 -8.84 4.23 13.98
N LEU A 193 -9.81 4.71 14.77
CA LEU A 193 -9.67 5.98 15.51
C LEU A 193 -8.61 5.93 16.61
N SER A 194 -8.45 4.77 17.28
CA SER A 194 -7.38 4.58 18.27
C SER A 194 -6.00 4.64 17.61
N ASN A 195 -5.86 4.01 16.45
CA ASN A 195 -4.62 3.98 15.67
C ASN A 195 -4.30 5.34 15.04
N LEU A 196 -5.32 6.11 14.65
CA LEU A 196 -5.12 7.49 14.18
C LEU A 196 -4.49 8.37 15.26
N LYS A 197 -4.97 8.26 16.51
CA LYS A 197 -4.39 8.96 17.66
C LYS A 197 -2.96 8.50 17.96
N LEU A 198 -2.71 7.18 17.86
CA LEU A 198 -1.37 6.63 18.05
C LEU A 198 -0.37 7.22 17.03
N LEU A 199 -0.76 7.37 15.76
CA LEU A 199 0.11 7.97 14.74
C LEU A 199 0.38 9.45 15.00
N ASP A 200 -0.56 10.19 15.60
CA ASP A 200 -0.39 11.60 15.97
C ASP A 200 0.58 11.79 17.16
N GLU A 201 0.79 10.73 17.95
CA GLU A 201 1.68 10.71 19.13
C GLU A 201 3.11 10.23 18.77
N LEU A 202 3.33 9.62 17.61
CA LEU A 202 4.62 9.10 17.13
C LEU A 202 5.43 10.16 16.38
#